data_4d80794d7e28e69346868de46731a173
#
_entry.id   4d80794d7e28e69346868de46731a173
#
_cell.length_a   1.000
_cell.length_b   1.000
_cell.length_c   1.000
_cell.angle_alpha   90.00
_cell.angle_beta   90.00
_cell.angle_gamma   90.00
#
_symmetry.space_group_name_H-M   'P 1'
#
loop_
_entity.id
_entity.type
_entity.pdbx_description
1 polymer ?
#
loop_
_entity_poly.entity_id
_entity_poly.type
_entity_poly.pdbx_seq_one_letter_code
_entity_poly.pdbx_strand_id
1 'polypeptide(L)'
;MTRGLRALPLLLLAACSTAPVSFRAPARLVAQADDLVEQGQAQEASRVYERVLREYPTDPAAASALYGLGRLQASPASPLRSYRAAHATFSRLLSEYPQSRWEREARAWRAVLGDLLAREDESARLRAQIERLRRTDLDLERRR
;
A
#
# COMPACT_ATOMS: atom_id res chain seq x y z
N MET A 1 68.58 -20.96 -38.76
CA MET A 1 67.46 -20.05 -39.15
C MET A 1 66.20 -20.55 -38.46
N THR A 2 65.93 -20.05 -37.24
CA THR A 2 64.80 -20.48 -36.38
C THR A 2 63.86 -19.29 -36.19
N ARG A 3 62.68 -19.36 -36.80
CA ARG A 3 61.64 -18.37 -36.67
C ARG A 3 60.83 -18.68 -35.43
N GLY A 4 60.94 -17.81 -34.41
CA GLY A 4 60.18 -17.88 -33.20
C GLY A 4 58.70 -17.44 -33.44
N LEU A 5 57.82 -18.34 -33.19
CA LEU A 5 56.35 -18.09 -33.17
C LEU A 5 55.97 -17.44 -31.83
N ARG A 6 55.69 -16.15 -31.86
CA ARG A 6 55.16 -15.41 -30.68
C ARG A 6 53.68 -15.69 -30.52
N ALA A 7 53.33 -16.49 -29.52
CA ALA A 7 51.99 -16.68 -29.09
C ALA A 7 51.50 -15.44 -28.32
N LEU A 8 50.46 -14.80 -28.82
CA LEU A 8 49.75 -13.68 -28.19
C LEU A 8 48.75 -14.27 -27.21
N PRO A 9 48.80 -13.93 -25.91
CA PRO A 9 47.75 -14.39 -24.99
C PRO A 9 46.50 -13.55 -25.20
N LEU A 10 45.40 -14.20 -25.59
CA LEU A 10 44.05 -13.63 -25.67
C LEU A 10 43.52 -13.44 -24.27
N LEU A 11 43.58 -12.21 -23.72
CA LEU A 11 42.96 -11.83 -22.47
C LEU A 11 41.44 -11.76 -22.69
N LEU A 12 40.73 -12.81 -22.31
CA LEU A 12 39.27 -12.81 -22.14
C LEU A 12 38.93 -11.97 -20.89
N LEU A 13 38.58 -10.70 -21.10
CA LEU A 13 37.94 -9.86 -20.10
C LEU A 13 36.53 -10.39 -19.91
N ALA A 14 36.33 -11.24 -18.91
CA ALA A 14 35.04 -11.57 -18.37
C ALA A 14 34.51 -10.32 -17.65
N ALA A 15 33.73 -9.49 -18.35
CA ALA A 15 32.95 -8.42 -17.75
C ALA A 15 31.86 -9.06 -16.91
N CYS A 16 32.18 -9.35 -15.65
CA CYS A 16 31.15 -9.62 -14.63
C CYS A 16 30.28 -8.37 -14.48
N SER A 17 29.14 -8.35 -15.14
CA SER A 17 28.10 -7.37 -14.95
C SER A 17 27.54 -7.53 -13.54
N THR A 18 28.20 -6.95 -12.56
CA THR A 18 27.64 -6.77 -11.20
C THR A 18 26.59 -5.66 -11.26
N ALA A 19 25.39 -6.00 -11.71
CA ALA A 19 24.25 -5.13 -11.50
C ALA A 19 24.12 -4.88 -9.99
N PRO A 20 24.04 -3.62 -9.54
CA PRO A 20 24.02 -3.30 -8.13
C PRO A 20 22.85 -3.99 -7.44
N VAL A 21 23.15 -4.77 -6.41
CA VAL A 21 22.20 -5.57 -5.61
C VAL A 21 21.08 -4.71 -5.01
N SER A 22 21.30 -3.39 -4.92
CA SER A 22 20.40 -2.40 -4.38
C SER A 22 19.04 -2.29 -5.11
N PHE A 23 19.01 -2.45 -6.43
CA PHE A 23 17.77 -2.32 -7.22
C PHE A 23 16.75 -3.45 -7.02
N ARG A 24 17.15 -4.58 -6.45
CA ARG A 24 16.28 -5.73 -6.23
C ARG A 24 15.73 -5.84 -4.81
N ALA A 25 16.34 -5.16 -3.84
CA ALA A 25 15.97 -5.28 -2.43
C ALA A 25 14.54 -4.79 -2.14
N PRO A 26 14.10 -3.57 -2.53
CA PRO A 26 12.76 -3.09 -2.23
C PRO A 26 11.66 -3.91 -2.93
N ALA A 27 11.88 -4.33 -4.19
CA ALA A 27 10.93 -5.19 -4.89
C ALA A 27 10.78 -6.58 -4.23
N ARG A 28 11.87 -7.15 -3.70
CA ARG A 28 11.81 -8.41 -2.94
C ARG A 28 11.06 -8.26 -1.62
N LEU A 29 11.22 -7.14 -0.93
CA LEU A 29 10.46 -6.86 0.29
C LEU A 29 8.96 -6.75 -0.01
N VAL A 30 8.56 -6.11 -1.11
CA VAL A 30 7.15 -6.07 -1.53
C VAL A 30 6.64 -7.49 -1.81
N ALA A 31 7.37 -8.30 -2.58
CA ALA A 31 6.98 -9.68 -2.85
C ALA A 31 6.85 -10.50 -1.56
N GLN A 32 7.79 -10.35 -0.61
CA GLN A 32 7.69 -10.97 0.71
C GLN A 32 6.42 -10.54 1.46
N ALA A 33 6.05 -9.27 1.40
CA ALA A 33 4.84 -8.78 2.03
C ALA A 33 3.58 -9.34 1.36
N ASP A 34 3.58 -9.46 0.02
CA ASP A 34 2.49 -10.08 -0.73
C ASP A 34 2.32 -11.56 -0.33
N ASP A 35 3.41 -12.32 -0.23
CA ASP A 35 3.40 -13.72 0.25
C ASP A 35 2.83 -13.83 1.69
N LEU A 36 3.18 -12.90 2.57
CA LEU A 36 2.65 -12.84 3.94
C LEU A 36 1.13 -12.55 3.95
N VAL A 37 0.64 -11.72 3.04
CA VAL A 37 -0.80 -11.49 2.88
C VAL A 37 -1.51 -12.78 2.45
N GLU A 38 -0.96 -13.53 1.51
CA GLU A 38 -1.51 -14.81 1.06
C GLU A 38 -1.55 -15.86 2.18
N GLN A 39 -0.56 -15.82 3.09
CA GLN A 39 -0.50 -16.66 4.28
C GLN A 39 -1.42 -16.19 5.43
N GLY A 40 -2.14 -15.07 5.25
CA GLY A 40 -3.00 -14.49 6.29
C GLY A 40 -2.24 -13.75 7.39
N GLN A 41 -0.93 -13.50 7.22
CA GLN A 41 -0.06 -12.84 8.19
C GLN A 41 -0.09 -11.31 8.00
N ALA A 42 -1.27 -10.72 8.17
CA ALA A 42 -1.55 -9.33 7.83
C ALA A 42 -0.66 -8.32 8.57
N GLN A 43 -0.37 -8.56 9.87
CA GLN A 43 0.46 -7.68 10.68
C GLN A 43 1.91 -7.66 10.22
N GLU A 44 2.47 -8.82 9.90
CA GLU A 44 3.83 -8.96 9.38
C GLU A 44 3.94 -8.32 8.00
N ALA A 45 2.97 -8.57 7.12
CA ALA A 45 2.89 -7.94 5.80
C ALA A 45 2.89 -6.41 5.91
N SER A 46 2.07 -5.85 6.80
CA SER A 46 2.03 -4.40 7.05
C SER A 46 3.40 -3.85 7.45
N ARG A 47 4.10 -4.51 8.39
CA ARG A 47 5.45 -4.09 8.83
C ARG A 47 6.46 -4.10 7.68
N VAL A 48 6.38 -5.10 6.79
CA VAL A 48 7.29 -5.17 5.63
C VAL A 48 6.98 -4.07 4.62
N TYR A 49 5.70 -3.80 4.30
CA TYR A 49 5.33 -2.66 3.46
C TYR A 49 5.80 -1.32 4.05
N GLU A 50 5.57 -1.11 5.35
CA GLU A 50 6.01 0.11 6.04
C GLU A 50 7.53 0.25 6.05
N ARG A 51 8.27 -0.86 6.13
CA ARG A 51 9.72 -0.87 5.99
C ARG A 51 10.15 -0.37 4.61
N VAL A 52 9.50 -0.85 3.53
CA VAL A 52 9.77 -0.36 2.17
C VAL A 52 9.55 1.16 2.09
N LEU A 53 8.46 1.66 2.66
CA LEU A 53 8.14 3.08 2.65
C LEU A 53 9.16 3.94 3.42
N ARG A 54 9.74 3.41 4.50
CA ARG A 54 10.77 4.13 5.29
C ARG A 54 12.16 4.07 4.65
N GLU A 55 12.56 2.90 4.15
CA GLU A 55 13.94 2.67 3.68
C GLU A 55 14.13 3.05 2.21
N TYR A 56 13.06 3.01 1.41
CA TYR A 56 13.12 3.20 -0.05
C TYR A 56 12.03 4.14 -0.58
N PRO A 57 11.85 5.34 -0.01
CA PRO A 57 10.71 6.22 -0.34
C PRO A 57 10.71 6.72 -1.80
N THR A 58 11.86 6.74 -2.46
CA THR A 58 11.98 7.19 -3.86
C THR A 58 11.97 6.04 -4.88
N ASP A 59 11.94 4.79 -4.41
CA ASP A 59 11.92 3.61 -5.29
C ASP A 59 10.49 3.35 -5.79
N PRO A 60 10.28 2.92 -7.04
CA PRO A 60 8.95 2.53 -7.54
C PRO A 60 8.25 1.45 -6.70
N ALA A 61 8.99 0.63 -5.95
CA ALA A 61 8.45 -0.35 -5.03
C ALA A 61 7.65 0.29 -3.87
N ALA A 62 7.94 1.55 -3.50
CA ALA A 62 7.19 2.26 -2.48
C ALA A 62 5.72 2.47 -2.89
N ALA A 63 5.46 2.77 -4.16
CA ALA A 63 4.09 2.82 -4.68
C ALA A 63 3.39 1.46 -4.59
N SER A 64 4.10 0.35 -4.86
CA SER A 64 3.57 -1.00 -4.72
C SER A 64 3.29 -1.34 -3.25
N ALA A 65 4.16 -0.92 -2.34
CA ALA A 65 3.96 -1.09 -0.89
C ALA A 65 2.74 -0.31 -0.39
N LEU A 66 2.53 0.93 -0.81
CA LEU A 66 1.32 1.70 -0.50
C LEU A 66 0.07 1.02 -1.04
N TYR A 67 0.13 0.50 -2.26
CA TYR A 67 -1.01 -0.20 -2.86
C TYR A 67 -1.35 -1.47 -2.07
N GLY A 68 -0.36 -2.31 -1.72
CA GLY A 68 -0.53 -3.50 -0.90
C GLY A 68 -1.09 -3.18 0.49
N LEU A 69 -0.53 -2.18 1.16
CA LEU A 69 -1.01 -1.71 2.47
C LEU A 69 -2.45 -1.20 2.41
N GLY A 70 -2.80 -0.40 1.41
CA GLY A 70 -4.16 0.09 1.21
C GLY A 70 -5.17 -1.04 0.99
N ARG A 71 -4.83 -2.06 0.19
CA ARG A 71 -5.65 -3.26 0.01
C ARG A 71 -5.83 -4.05 1.31
N LEU A 72 -4.78 -4.19 2.08
CA LEU A 72 -4.82 -4.88 3.37
C LEU A 72 -5.77 -4.17 4.35
N GLN A 73 -5.73 -2.84 4.38
CA GLN A 73 -6.62 -2.00 5.19
C GLN A 73 -8.06 -1.96 4.66
N ALA A 74 -8.28 -2.14 3.36
CA ALA A 74 -9.61 -2.18 2.75
C ALA A 74 -10.28 -3.57 2.84
N SER A 75 -9.51 -4.64 3.07
CA SER A 75 -10.02 -6.01 3.06
C SER A 75 -10.92 -6.29 4.27
N PRO A 76 -12.17 -6.77 4.06
CA PRO A 76 -13.08 -7.15 5.15
C PRO A 76 -12.53 -8.27 6.03
N ALA A 77 -11.72 -9.17 5.47
CA ALA A 77 -11.10 -10.29 6.19
C ALA A 77 -9.84 -9.91 6.97
N SER A 78 -9.31 -8.70 6.77
CA SER A 78 -8.09 -8.27 7.42
C SER A 78 -8.34 -7.82 8.86
N PRO A 79 -7.51 -8.26 9.83
CA PRO A 79 -7.54 -7.73 11.19
C PRO A 79 -7.11 -6.25 11.27
N LEU A 80 -6.48 -5.73 10.20
CA LEU A 80 -6.08 -4.33 10.05
C LEU A 80 -7.12 -3.49 9.31
N ARG A 81 -8.33 -4.01 9.10
CA ARG A 81 -9.40 -3.32 8.38
C ARG A 81 -9.68 -1.95 8.95
N SER A 82 -9.50 -0.93 8.12
CA SER A 82 -9.88 0.45 8.39
C SER A 82 -10.09 1.17 7.06
N TYR A 83 -11.33 1.38 6.67
CA TYR A 83 -11.65 2.06 5.41
C TYR A 83 -11.12 3.49 5.38
N ARG A 84 -11.08 4.16 6.52
CA ARG A 84 -10.51 5.51 6.66
C ARG A 84 -8.99 5.51 6.45
N ALA A 85 -8.28 4.53 7.03
CA ALA A 85 -6.86 4.36 6.81
C ALA A 85 -6.56 3.98 5.35
N ALA A 86 -7.33 3.05 4.78
CA ALA A 86 -7.20 2.66 3.37
C ALA A 86 -7.38 3.86 2.42
N HIS A 87 -8.42 4.68 2.64
CA HIS A 87 -8.64 5.90 1.85
C HIS A 87 -7.46 6.86 1.94
N ALA A 88 -6.90 7.07 3.14
CA ALA A 88 -5.72 7.90 3.35
C ALA A 88 -4.48 7.32 2.64
N THR A 89 -4.28 6.00 2.73
CA THR A 89 -3.16 5.29 2.08
C THR A 89 -3.22 5.41 0.55
N PHE A 90 -4.39 5.21 -0.06
CA PHE A 90 -4.55 5.40 -1.51
C PHE A 90 -4.42 6.89 -1.91
N SER A 91 -4.89 7.83 -1.08
CA SER A 91 -4.69 9.26 -1.33
C SER A 91 -3.21 9.62 -1.31
N ARG A 92 -2.45 9.08 -0.37
CA ARG A 92 -1.00 9.22 -0.27
C ARG A 92 -0.30 8.67 -1.52
N LEU A 93 -0.69 7.46 -1.98
CA LEU A 93 -0.15 6.87 -3.21
C LEU A 93 -0.34 7.82 -4.40
N LEU A 94 -1.53 8.38 -4.57
CA LEU A 94 -1.85 9.28 -5.68
C LEU A 94 -1.09 10.61 -5.62
N SER A 95 -0.78 11.11 -4.41
CA SER A 95 -0.05 12.36 -4.23
C SER A 95 1.46 12.19 -4.36
N GLU A 96 2.03 11.12 -3.79
CA GLU A 96 3.47 10.90 -3.78
C GLU A 96 3.98 10.20 -5.05
N TYR A 97 3.13 9.36 -5.67
CA TYR A 97 3.49 8.54 -6.85
C TYR A 97 2.46 8.65 -7.97
N PRO A 98 2.18 9.86 -8.50
CA PRO A 98 1.08 10.09 -9.46
C PRO A 98 1.25 9.38 -10.81
N GLN A 99 2.47 8.95 -11.15
CA GLN A 99 2.77 8.23 -12.39
C GLN A 99 3.02 6.74 -12.15
N SER A 100 2.66 6.21 -10.98
CA SER A 100 2.84 4.79 -10.68
C SER A 100 1.90 3.92 -11.52
N ARG A 101 2.29 2.68 -11.73
CA ARG A 101 1.41 1.68 -12.38
C ARG A 101 0.08 1.46 -11.63
N TRP A 102 0.01 1.85 -10.36
CA TRP A 102 -1.14 1.68 -9.48
C TRP A 102 -2.07 2.90 -9.43
N GLU A 103 -1.77 3.95 -10.20
CA GLU A 103 -2.52 5.21 -10.17
C GLU A 103 -4.01 5.00 -10.44
N ARG A 104 -4.36 4.23 -11.47
CA ARG A 104 -5.74 3.98 -11.87
C ARG A 104 -6.52 3.23 -10.82
N GLU A 105 -5.94 2.14 -10.33
CA GLU A 105 -6.53 1.28 -9.30
C GLU A 105 -6.67 2.01 -7.96
N ALA A 106 -5.65 2.78 -7.57
CA ALA A 106 -5.69 3.57 -6.34
C ALA A 106 -6.77 4.66 -6.41
N ARG A 107 -6.97 5.28 -7.57
CA ARG A 107 -8.05 6.26 -7.80
C ARG A 107 -9.42 5.61 -7.64
N ALA A 108 -9.62 4.42 -8.20
CA ALA A 108 -10.86 3.67 -8.06
C ALA A 108 -11.13 3.28 -6.60
N TRP A 109 -10.14 2.74 -5.90
CA TRP A 109 -10.26 2.41 -4.48
C TRP A 109 -10.59 3.63 -3.63
N ARG A 110 -9.89 4.76 -3.85
CA ARG A 110 -10.16 6.00 -3.11
C ARG A 110 -11.59 6.49 -3.33
N ALA A 111 -12.12 6.44 -4.54
CA ALA A 111 -13.48 6.85 -4.84
C ALA A 111 -14.50 5.99 -4.10
N VAL A 112 -14.41 4.66 -4.22
CA VAL A 112 -15.32 3.71 -3.55
C VAL A 112 -15.27 3.87 -2.03
N LEU A 113 -14.07 3.99 -1.46
CA LEU A 113 -13.92 4.18 -0.01
C LEU A 113 -14.45 5.54 0.44
N GLY A 114 -14.28 6.59 -0.37
CA GLY A 114 -14.85 7.91 -0.11
C GLY A 114 -16.38 7.88 -0.03
N ASP A 115 -17.04 7.23 -1.00
CA ASP A 115 -18.49 7.07 -1.00
C ASP A 115 -18.98 6.25 0.19
N LEU A 116 -18.25 5.18 0.56
CA LEU A 116 -18.57 4.37 1.72
C LEU A 116 -18.50 5.19 3.02
N LEU A 117 -17.43 5.94 3.22
CA LEU A 117 -17.23 6.79 4.40
C LEU A 117 -18.28 7.89 4.48
N ALA A 118 -18.63 8.50 3.36
CA ALA A 118 -19.70 9.52 3.31
C ALA A 118 -21.06 8.95 3.76
N ARG A 119 -21.39 7.71 3.34
CA ARG A 119 -22.62 7.02 3.76
C ARG A 119 -22.58 6.63 5.23
N GLU A 120 -21.43 6.21 5.76
CA GLU A 120 -21.26 5.93 7.19
C GLU A 120 -21.47 7.19 8.02
N ASP A 121 -20.87 8.31 7.63
CA ASP A 121 -21.01 9.59 8.32
C ASP A 121 -22.47 10.10 8.28
N GLU A 122 -23.16 9.99 7.15
CA GLU A 122 -24.57 10.36 7.03
C GLU A 122 -25.46 9.47 7.89
N SER A 123 -25.24 8.16 7.88
CA SER A 123 -25.94 7.21 8.74
C SER A 123 -25.75 7.54 10.24
N ALA A 124 -24.56 7.91 10.64
CA ALA A 124 -24.26 8.32 12.01
C ALA A 124 -24.99 9.62 12.39
N ARG A 125 -25.03 10.60 11.48
CA ARG A 125 -25.78 11.85 11.67
C ARG A 125 -27.28 11.61 11.86
N LEU A 126 -27.86 10.80 10.98
CA LEU A 126 -29.28 10.46 11.04
C LEU A 126 -29.64 9.73 12.34
N ARG A 127 -28.83 8.77 12.78
CA ARG A 127 -29.01 8.09 14.07
C ARG A 127 -28.96 9.07 15.25
N ALA A 128 -28.00 9.99 15.25
CA ALA A 128 -27.89 11.01 16.29
C ALA A 128 -29.07 11.98 16.28
N GLN A 129 -29.67 12.27 15.13
CA GLN A 129 -30.86 13.09 15.00
C GLN A 129 -32.10 12.38 15.55
N ILE A 130 -32.29 11.11 15.20
CA ILE A 130 -33.40 10.29 15.74
C ILE A 130 -33.31 10.21 17.25
N GLU A 131 -32.14 9.99 17.81
CA GLU A 131 -31.95 9.90 19.25
C GLU A 131 -32.26 11.24 19.96
N ARG A 132 -31.91 12.36 19.36
CA ARG A 132 -32.31 13.70 19.89
C ARG A 132 -33.80 13.89 19.90
N LEU A 133 -34.49 13.55 18.80
CA LEU A 133 -35.95 13.67 18.72
C LEU A 133 -36.65 12.80 19.79
N ARG A 134 -36.22 11.54 19.93
CA ARG A 134 -36.77 10.64 20.97
C ARG A 134 -36.63 11.20 22.37
N ARG A 135 -35.48 11.81 22.71
CA ARG A 135 -35.31 12.45 24.03
C ARG A 135 -36.25 13.60 24.23
N THR A 136 -36.45 14.44 23.21
CA THR A 136 -37.37 15.57 23.27
C THR A 136 -38.81 15.09 23.48
N ASP A 137 -39.27 14.06 22.78
CA ASP A 137 -40.59 13.48 22.92
C ASP A 137 -40.81 12.94 24.34
N LEU A 138 -39.88 12.20 24.90
CA LEU A 138 -39.94 11.68 26.26
C LEU A 138 -39.99 12.80 27.32
N ASP A 139 -39.27 13.90 27.10
CA ASP A 139 -39.30 15.05 28.00
C ASP A 139 -40.65 15.81 27.94
N LEU A 140 -41.28 15.87 26.77
CA LEU A 140 -42.61 16.44 26.61
C LEU A 140 -43.69 15.56 27.29
N GLU A 141 -43.58 14.25 27.16
CA GLU A 141 -44.50 13.31 27.83
C GLU A 141 -44.42 13.41 29.37
N ARG A 142 -43.21 13.55 29.92
CA ARG A 142 -43.01 13.72 31.38
C ARG A 142 -43.55 15.02 31.95
N ARG A 143 -43.74 16.02 31.12
CA ARG A 143 -44.26 17.35 31.52
C ARG A 143 -45.79 17.47 31.43
N ARG A 144 -46.48 16.47 30.89
CA ARG A 144 -47.92 16.37 30.82
C ARG A 144 -48.50 15.65 32.05
#